data_9b9feb98cd3da11638e2edaecff40793
#
_entry.id   9b9feb98cd3da11638e2edaecff40793
#
_cell.length_a   1.000
_cell.length_b   1.000
_cell.length_c   1.000
_cell.angle_alpha   90.00
_cell.angle_beta   90.00
_cell.angle_gamma   90.00
#
_symmetry.space_group_name_H-M   'P 1'
#
loop_
_entity.id
_entity.type
_entity.pdbx_description
1 polymer ?
#
loop_
_entity_poly.entity_id
_entity_poly.type
_entity_poly.pdbx_seq_one_letter_code
_entity_poly.pdbx_strand_id
1 'polypeptide(L)'
;MRKAGELINDYLRESKLANNRSYPLGTGANGVVFESDVPGNVIKQRIGSDEYDYNTNSQEADLQAIAAELGMAPRIAAVENFQGGIGNRIEMSDVRPNFETHGESYRGFPQGLDAVRVNQQLGQLALKGVDLGDRHNGNVLYNKMTGRPHHIDFGIADRVTGADQVQALAEATANGFTAAGINDVADIYRATVYDLLAGGDVKDAMDVAKQGFSRLQKIKQVA
;
A
#
# COMPACT_ATOMS: atom_id res chain seq x y z
N MET A 1 -17.86 9.33 22.81
CA MET A 1 -17.28 8.79 21.55
C MET A 1 -18.06 7.52 21.18
N ARG A 2 -18.72 7.49 20.03
CA ARG A 2 -19.30 6.25 19.51
C ARG A 2 -18.16 5.33 19.05
N LYS A 3 -18.29 4.02 19.32
CA LYS A 3 -17.27 3.05 18.85
C LYS A 3 -17.35 2.95 17.33
N ALA A 4 -16.20 2.78 16.66
CA ALA A 4 -16.12 2.66 15.19
C ALA A 4 -17.12 1.64 14.62
N GLY A 5 -17.37 0.53 15.32
CA GLY A 5 -18.36 -0.46 14.94
C GLY A 5 -19.83 0.02 14.95
N GLU A 6 -20.18 1.01 15.80
CA GLU A 6 -21.51 1.60 15.82
C GLU A 6 -21.72 2.51 14.61
N LEU A 7 -20.70 3.32 14.28
CA LEU A 7 -20.71 4.18 13.09
C LEU A 7 -20.81 3.34 11.79
N ILE A 8 -20.09 2.23 11.72
CA ILE A 8 -20.16 1.30 10.59
C ILE A 8 -21.57 0.71 10.48
N ASN A 9 -22.17 0.28 11.58
CA ASN A 9 -23.51 -0.31 11.56
C ASN A 9 -24.60 0.71 11.20
N ASP A 10 -24.53 1.93 11.72
CA ASP A 10 -25.46 3.00 11.39
C ASP A 10 -25.33 3.36 9.90
N TYR A 11 -24.09 3.51 9.40
CA TYR A 11 -23.82 3.77 7.99
C TYR A 11 -24.33 2.65 7.07
N LEU A 12 -24.08 1.37 7.41
CA LEU A 12 -24.57 0.23 6.66
C LEU A 12 -26.10 0.17 6.64
N ARG A 13 -26.75 0.64 7.73
CA ARG A 13 -28.21 0.72 7.81
C ARG A 13 -28.76 1.83 6.93
N GLU A 14 -28.12 3.01 6.93
CA GLU A 14 -28.51 4.14 6.08
C GLU A 14 -28.23 3.89 4.60
N SER A 15 -27.09 3.27 4.26
CA SER A 15 -26.75 2.91 2.89
C SER A 15 -27.64 1.81 2.30
N LYS A 16 -28.11 0.86 3.13
CA LYS A 16 -29.12 -0.13 2.73
C LYS A 16 -30.46 0.51 2.39
N LEU A 17 -30.84 1.56 3.09
CA LEU A 17 -32.08 2.28 2.85
C LEU A 17 -32.01 3.20 1.63
N ALA A 18 -30.80 3.70 1.29
CA ALA A 18 -30.65 4.68 0.22
C ALA A 18 -30.39 4.09 -1.18
N ASN A 19 -29.79 2.91 -1.31
CA ASN A 19 -29.21 2.49 -2.60
C ASN A 19 -29.42 1.03 -3.03
N ASN A 20 -30.22 0.20 -2.37
CA ASN A 20 -30.38 -1.22 -2.78
C ASN A 20 -29.05 -2.00 -2.97
N ARG A 21 -27.93 -1.53 -2.37
CA ARG A 21 -26.59 -2.06 -2.59
C ARG A 21 -26.37 -3.33 -1.77
N SER A 22 -25.72 -4.28 -2.43
CA SER A 22 -25.21 -5.56 -1.94
C SER A 22 -24.39 -5.42 -0.65
N TYR A 23 -24.19 -6.52 0.07
CA TYR A 23 -23.35 -6.61 1.26
C TYR A 23 -21.94 -6.08 0.97
N PRO A 24 -21.27 -5.44 1.97
CA PRO A 24 -19.91 -4.98 1.79
C PRO A 24 -18.99 -6.16 1.48
N LEU A 25 -18.10 -5.95 0.53
CA LEU A 25 -17.07 -6.90 0.13
C LEU A 25 -15.91 -6.94 1.12
N GLY A 26 -15.69 -5.81 1.82
CA GLY A 26 -14.67 -5.65 2.85
C GLY A 26 -14.90 -4.40 3.65
N THR A 27 -14.38 -4.39 4.88
CA THR A 27 -14.42 -3.25 5.79
C THR A 27 -13.05 -3.04 6.40
N GLY A 28 -12.58 -1.80 6.45
CA GLY A 28 -11.36 -1.37 7.10
C GLY A 28 -11.60 -0.21 8.05
N ALA A 29 -10.54 0.29 8.69
CA ALA A 29 -10.62 1.42 9.61
C ALA A 29 -11.14 2.69 8.92
N ASN A 30 -10.80 2.87 7.64
CA ASN A 30 -11.03 4.11 6.89
C ASN A 30 -12.16 4.02 5.88
N GLY A 31 -12.69 2.83 5.59
CA GLY A 31 -13.67 2.69 4.54
C GLY A 31 -14.29 1.32 4.42
N VAL A 32 -15.29 1.27 3.59
CA VAL A 32 -16.02 0.06 3.22
C VAL A 32 -15.95 -0.11 1.70
N VAL A 33 -15.70 -1.33 1.27
CA VAL A 33 -15.64 -1.68 -0.16
C VAL A 33 -16.95 -2.36 -0.58
N PHE A 34 -17.51 -1.91 -1.69
CA PHE A 34 -18.74 -2.44 -2.31
C PHE A 34 -18.49 -2.83 -3.76
N GLU A 35 -19.36 -3.63 -4.32
CA GLU A 35 -19.44 -3.81 -5.78
C GLU A 35 -19.84 -2.48 -6.44
N SER A 36 -19.23 -2.19 -7.58
CA SER A 36 -19.65 -1.08 -8.45
C SER A 36 -20.77 -1.53 -9.39
N ASP A 37 -21.60 -0.58 -9.82
CA ASP A 37 -22.55 -0.80 -10.92
C ASP A 37 -21.82 -0.97 -12.27
N VAL A 38 -20.53 -0.60 -12.33
CA VAL A 38 -19.67 -0.85 -13.49
C VAL A 38 -19.04 -2.26 -13.36
N PRO A 39 -19.35 -3.19 -14.28
CA PRO A 39 -18.80 -4.54 -14.23
C PRO A 39 -17.26 -4.55 -14.16
N GLY A 40 -16.70 -5.32 -13.25
CA GLY A 40 -15.26 -5.44 -13.06
C GLY A 40 -14.62 -4.33 -12.19
N ASN A 41 -15.46 -3.48 -11.58
CA ASN A 41 -15.00 -2.47 -10.61
C ASN A 41 -15.58 -2.71 -9.22
N VAL A 42 -14.91 -2.11 -8.24
CA VAL A 42 -15.36 -1.97 -6.85
C VAL A 42 -15.29 -0.51 -6.43
N ILE A 43 -16.08 -0.14 -5.42
CA ILE A 43 -16.08 1.19 -4.83
C ILE A 43 -15.59 1.09 -3.39
N LYS A 44 -14.49 1.77 -3.07
CA LYS A 44 -14.09 2.05 -1.69
C LYS A 44 -14.74 3.36 -1.27
N GLN A 45 -15.57 3.31 -0.24
CA GLN A 45 -16.25 4.47 0.31
C GLN A 45 -15.71 4.77 1.69
N ARG A 46 -15.29 6.02 1.93
CA ARG A 46 -14.81 6.50 3.22
C ARG A 46 -15.95 6.62 4.22
N ILE A 47 -15.72 6.15 5.46
CA ILE A 47 -16.68 6.17 6.56
C ILE A 47 -16.21 6.97 7.78
N GLY A 48 -14.92 7.37 7.82
CA GLY A 48 -14.34 8.17 8.92
C GLY A 48 -14.43 9.67 8.66
N SER A 49 -14.45 10.46 9.76
CA SER A 49 -14.27 11.91 9.73
C SER A 49 -12.78 12.23 9.51
N ASP A 50 -12.48 13.47 9.08
CA ASP A 50 -11.11 13.97 8.87
C ASP A 50 -10.29 14.15 10.18
N GLU A 51 -10.77 13.61 11.31
CA GLU A 51 -10.11 13.68 12.63
C GLU A 51 -8.85 12.80 12.76
N TYR A 52 -8.59 11.91 11.79
CA TYR A 52 -7.41 11.07 11.76
C TYR A 52 -6.54 11.47 10.57
N ASP A 53 -5.21 11.38 10.71
CA ASP A 53 -4.18 11.67 9.69
C ASP A 53 -4.21 10.70 8.48
N TYR A 54 -5.42 10.40 8.00
CA TYR A 54 -5.60 9.60 6.79
C TYR A 54 -5.69 10.49 5.57
N ASN A 55 -5.11 10.03 4.49
CA ASN A 55 -5.21 10.68 3.20
C ASN A 55 -6.66 10.95 2.81
N THR A 56 -6.91 12.10 2.21
CA THR A 56 -8.18 12.31 1.48
C THR A 56 -8.27 11.28 0.34
N ASN A 57 -9.48 11.00 -0.14
CA ASN A 57 -9.64 10.08 -1.26
C ASN A 57 -8.85 10.50 -2.50
N SER A 58 -8.70 11.81 -2.75
CA SER A 58 -7.87 12.29 -3.86
C SER A 58 -6.40 11.96 -3.65
N GLN A 59 -5.85 12.18 -2.46
CA GLN A 59 -4.45 11.83 -2.16
C GLN A 59 -4.22 10.33 -2.23
N GLU A 60 -5.13 9.53 -1.64
CA GLU A 60 -5.07 8.08 -1.72
C GLU A 60 -5.09 7.61 -3.19
N ALA A 61 -6.01 8.15 -4.00
CA ALA A 61 -6.14 7.79 -5.40
C ALA A 61 -4.91 8.20 -6.23
N ASP A 62 -4.34 9.38 -5.98
CA ASP A 62 -3.13 9.85 -6.66
C ASP A 62 -1.92 8.96 -6.37
N LEU A 63 -1.75 8.53 -5.12
CA LEU A 63 -0.67 7.63 -4.72
C LEU A 63 -0.90 6.22 -5.29
N GLN A 64 -2.13 5.72 -5.23
CA GLN A 64 -2.50 4.44 -5.82
C GLN A 64 -2.33 4.43 -7.34
N ALA A 65 -2.63 5.54 -8.04
CA ALA A 65 -2.46 5.64 -9.48
C ALA A 65 -1.01 5.41 -9.91
N ILE A 66 -0.03 5.93 -9.16
CA ILE A 66 1.40 5.68 -9.43
C ILE A 66 1.73 4.20 -9.29
N ALA A 67 1.21 3.54 -8.26
CA ALA A 67 1.41 2.11 -8.07
C ALA A 67 0.70 1.30 -9.18
N ALA A 68 -0.46 1.75 -9.63
CA ALA A 68 -1.20 1.12 -10.72
C ALA A 68 -0.50 1.22 -12.07
N GLU A 69 0.18 2.34 -12.36
CA GLU A 69 1.03 2.49 -13.56
C GLU A 69 2.19 1.47 -13.59
N LEU A 70 2.68 1.10 -12.41
CA LEU A 70 3.69 0.05 -12.25
C LEU A 70 3.10 -1.38 -12.25
N GLY A 71 1.78 -1.51 -12.34
CA GLY A 71 1.09 -2.80 -12.24
C GLY A 71 1.08 -3.38 -10.83
N MET A 72 1.20 -2.54 -9.80
CA MET A 72 1.34 -2.93 -8.38
C MET A 72 0.10 -2.62 -7.55
N ALA A 73 -0.94 -2.02 -8.12
CA ALA A 73 -2.17 -1.65 -7.43
C ALA A 73 -3.37 -1.69 -8.39
N PRO A 74 -4.61 -1.75 -7.88
CA PRO A 74 -5.82 -1.61 -8.69
C PRO A 74 -5.84 -0.28 -9.44
N ARG A 75 -6.27 -0.30 -10.71
CA ARG A 75 -6.42 0.93 -11.49
C ARG A 75 -7.56 1.76 -10.96
N ILE A 76 -7.35 3.05 -10.79
CA ILE A 76 -8.40 4.01 -10.44
C ILE A 76 -9.24 4.29 -11.69
N ALA A 77 -10.56 4.17 -11.55
CA ALA A 77 -11.53 4.50 -12.59
C ALA A 77 -12.15 5.88 -12.36
N ALA A 78 -12.50 6.20 -11.11
CA ALA A 78 -13.10 7.49 -10.74
C ALA A 78 -12.81 7.83 -9.27
N VAL A 79 -12.86 9.12 -8.96
CA VAL A 79 -12.79 9.66 -7.60
C VAL A 79 -13.93 10.65 -7.42
N GLU A 80 -14.75 10.44 -6.40
CA GLU A 80 -15.85 11.34 -6.04
C GLU A 80 -15.57 11.93 -4.65
N ASN A 81 -15.52 13.25 -4.57
CA ASN A 81 -15.34 13.97 -3.33
C ASN A 81 -16.62 14.72 -2.97
N PHE A 82 -17.14 14.46 -1.78
CA PHE A 82 -18.32 15.13 -1.24
C PHE A 82 -17.91 16.16 -0.19
N GLN A 83 -18.71 17.21 -0.06
CA GLN A 83 -18.48 18.23 0.94
C GLN A 83 -18.53 17.60 2.35
N GLY A 84 -17.48 17.83 3.16
CA GLY A 84 -17.35 17.23 4.50
C GLY A 84 -16.64 15.88 4.56
N GLY A 85 -16.15 15.35 3.42
CA GLY A 85 -15.29 14.16 3.38
C GLY A 85 -16.00 12.82 3.59
N ILE A 86 -17.11 12.79 4.31
CA ILE A 86 -17.87 11.56 4.54
C ILE A 86 -18.56 11.13 3.24
N GLY A 87 -18.42 9.85 2.90
CA GLY A 87 -19.01 9.31 1.68
C GLY A 87 -18.18 9.48 0.44
N ASN A 88 -17.01 10.10 0.53
CA ASN A 88 -16.05 10.16 -0.57
C ASN A 88 -15.76 8.76 -1.11
N ARG A 89 -15.64 8.61 -2.43
CA ARG A 89 -15.53 7.32 -3.11
C ARG A 89 -14.34 7.27 -4.03
N ILE A 90 -13.71 6.10 -4.05
CA ILE A 90 -12.74 5.72 -5.08
C ILE A 90 -13.31 4.51 -5.81
N GLU A 91 -13.58 4.65 -7.08
CA GLU A 91 -13.91 3.50 -7.94
C GLU A 91 -12.63 2.97 -8.57
N MET A 92 -12.41 1.67 -8.46
CA MET A 92 -11.21 1.01 -8.93
C MET A 92 -11.49 -0.39 -9.47
N SER A 93 -10.54 -0.94 -10.22
CA SER A 93 -10.64 -2.30 -10.76
C SER A 93 -10.82 -3.34 -9.64
N ASP A 94 -11.76 -4.29 -9.82
CA ASP A 94 -11.89 -5.45 -8.95
C ASP A 94 -10.77 -6.45 -9.24
N VAL A 95 -9.88 -6.63 -8.29
CA VAL A 95 -8.75 -7.54 -8.42
C VAL A 95 -9.02 -8.94 -7.86
N ARG A 96 -10.08 -9.13 -7.06
CA ARG A 96 -10.42 -10.40 -6.39
C ARG A 96 -10.45 -11.63 -7.31
N PRO A 97 -10.95 -11.55 -8.57
CA PRO A 97 -10.97 -12.71 -9.45
C PRO A 97 -9.59 -13.32 -9.71
N ASN A 98 -8.56 -12.48 -9.77
CA ASN A 98 -7.20 -12.86 -10.17
C ASN A 98 -6.18 -12.83 -9.02
N PHE A 99 -6.59 -12.41 -7.83
CA PHE A 99 -5.70 -12.22 -6.69
C PHE A 99 -6.27 -12.87 -5.43
N GLU A 100 -5.36 -13.20 -4.51
CA GLU A 100 -5.69 -13.79 -3.22
C GLU A 100 -4.75 -13.26 -2.13
N THR A 101 -5.11 -13.45 -0.87
CA THR A 101 -4.24 -13.15 0.27
C THR A 101 -3.35 -14.35 0.56
N HIS A 102 -2.09 -14.12 0.92
CA HIS A 102 -1.21 -15.13 1.47
C HIS A 102 -1.00 -14.90 2.97
N GLY A 103 -0.87 -16.01 3.70
CA GLY A 103 -0.56 -16.01 5.12
C GLY A 103 -1.77 -16.21 6.03
N GLU A 104 -1.49 -16.80 7.19
CA GLU A 104 -2.49 -17.19 8.17
C GLU A 104 -3.02 -16.02 9.02
N SER A 105 -2.30 -14.88 9.03
CA SER A 105 -2.65 -13.72 9.82
C SER A 105 -2.79 -12.46 8.98
N TYR A 106 -3.97 -11.87 9.01
CA TYR A 106 -4.25 -10.58 8.39
C TYR A 106 -3.26 -9.47 8.82
N ARG A 107 -2.83 -9.48 10.08
CA ARG A 107 -1.86 -8.49 10.63
C ARG A 107 -0.41 -8.94 10.55
N GLY A 108 -0.13 -10.11 10.00
CA GLY A 108 1.23 -10.58 9.78
C GLY A 108 1.93 -9.77 8.68
N PHE A 109 3.25 -9.93 8.61
CA PHE A 109 4.04 -9.38 7.52
C PHE A 109 4.37 -10.48 6.52
N PRO A 110 4.53 -10.15 5.21
CA PRO A 110 5.02 -11.09 4.21
C PRO A 110 6.33 -11.75 4.67
N GLN A 111 6.48 -13.03 4.38
CA GLN A 111 7.67 -13.79 4.78
C GLN A 111 8.32 -14.49 3.58
N GLY A 112 9.57 -14.87 3.72
CA GLY A 112 10.31 -15.59 2.70
C GLY A 112 10.33 -14.86 1.35
N LEU A 113 10.03 -15.58 0.29
CA LEU A 113 10.05 -15.04 -1.08
C LEU A 113 9.03 -13.93 -1.31
N ASP A 114 7.87 -14.01 -0.67
CA ASP A 114 6.84 -12.97 -0.77
C ASP A 114 7.35 -11.67 -0.14
N ALA A 115 8.06 -11.74 0.98
CA ALA A 115 8.69 -10.58 1.59
C ALA A 115 9.74 -9.95 0.66
N VAL A 116 10.56 -10.74 -0.04
CA VAL A 116 11.53 -10.22 -1.04
C VAL A 116 10.78 -9.48 -2.15
N ARG A 117 9.73 -10.09 -2.72
CA ARG A 117 8.94 -9.49 -3.81
C ARG A 117 8.25 -8.20 -3.39
N VAL A 118 7.63 -8.21 -2.21
CA VAL A 118 6.99 -7.02 -1.64
C VAL A 118 8.01 -5.90 -1.47
N ASN A 119 9.17 -6.18 -0.87
CA ASN A 119 10.20 -5.17 -0.68
C ASN A 119 10.84 -4.66 -1.98
N GLN A 120 10.96 -5.50 -3.01
CA GLN A 120 11.33 -5.04 -4.35
C GLN A 120 10.32 -4.05 -4.92
N GLN A 121 9.02 -4.27 -4.72
CA GLN A 121 7.98 -3.33 -5.14
C GLN A 121 7.97 -2.05 -4.30
N LEU A 122 8.11 -2.16 -2.98
CA LEU A 122 8.20 -0.99 -2.09
C LEU A 122 9.39 -0.09 -2.46
N GLY A 123 10.53 -0.67 -2.81
CA GLY A 123 11.67 0.08 -3.31
C GLY A 123 11.39 0.78 -4.65
N GLN A 124 10.64 0.16 -5.56
CA GLN A 124 10.19 0.81 -6.79
C GLN A 124 9.23 1.97 -6.54
N LEU A 125 8.30 1.81 -5.58
CA LEU A 125 7.41 2.89 -5.15
C LEU A 125 8.18 4.04 -4.51
N ALA A 126 9.14 3.74 -3.62
CA ALA A 126 10.01 4.75 -3.02
C ALA A 126 10.80 5.54 -4.07
N LEU A 127 11.31 4.89 -5.13
CA LEU A 127 11.94 5.60 -6.26
C LEU A 127 10.97 6.54 -7.00
N LYS A 128 9.66 6.29 -6.94
CA LYS A 128 8.60 7.16 -7.46
C LYS A 128 8.10 8.18 -6.45
N GLY A 129 8.70 8.25 -5.27
CA GLY A 129 8.32 9.15 -4.20
C GLY A 129 7.05 8.73 -3.48
N VAL A 130 6.80 7.44 -3.34
CA VAL A 130 5.66 6.88 -2.59
C VAL A 130 6.16 5.96 -1.50
N ASP A 131 5.78 6.24 -0.25
CA ASP A 131 5.88 5.30 0.87
C ASP A 131 4.46 4.82 1.26
N LEU A 132 4.27 3.51 1.34
CA LEU A 132 2.94 2.94 1.64
C LEU A 132 2.54 3.08 3.11
N GLY A 133 3.48 3.24 4.04
CA GLY A 133 3.22 3.26 5.46
C GLY A 133 2.77 1.90 6.01
N ASP A 134 1.53 1.48 5.76
CA ASP A 134 0.94 0.24 6.30
C ASP A 134 1.22 -0.99 5.43
N ARG A 135 2.15 -1.84 5.87
CA ARG A 135 2.75 -2.92 5.07
C ARG A 135 2.36 -4.33 5.53
N HIS A 136 1.22 -4.52 6.17
CA HIS A 136 0.79 -5.84 6.65
C HIS A 136 0.13 -6.69 5.54
N ASN A 137 0.02 -8.00 5.78
CA ASN A 137 -0.54 -8.97 4.82
C ASN A 137 -1.96 -8.65 4.34
N GLY A 138 -2.76 -7.95 5.16
CA GLY A 138 -4.11 -7.53 4.77
C GLY A 138 -4.14 -6.51 3.64
N ASN A 139 -3.03 -5.79 3.40
CA ASN A 139 -2.88 -4.76 2.37
C ASN A 139 -2.09 -5.27 1.15
N VAL A 140 -1.77 -6.56 1.09
CA VAL A 140 -1.07 -7.19 -0.02
C VAL A 140 -1.86 -8.38 -0.54
N LEU A 141 -2.22 -8.33 -1.80
CA LEU A 141 -2.82 -9.45 -2.53
C LEU A 141 -1.78 -10.05 -3.48
N TYR A 142 -1.92 -11.31 -3.82
CA TYR A 142 -0.99 -12.00 -4.71
C TYR A 142 -1.72 -12.51 -5.93
N ASN A 143 -1.15 -12.27 -7.10
CA ASN A 143 -1.69 -12.79 -8.35
C ASN A 143 -1.62 -14.33 -8.35
N LYS A 144 -2.76 -14.99 -8.51
CA LYS A 144 -2.90 -16.45 -8.44
C LYS A 144 -2.03 -17.21 -9.44
N MET A 145 -1.72 -16.59 -10.59
CA MET A 145 -0.93 -17.24 -11.64
C MET A 145 0.56 -16.97 -11.53
N THR A 146 0.94 -15.75 -11.11
CA THR A 146 2.34 -15.30 -11.14
C THR A 146 2.95 -15.14 -9.75
N GLY A 147 2.14 -15.17 -8.69
CA GLY A 147 2.56 -14.86 -7.33
C GLY A 147 3.09 -13.43 -7.15
N ARG A 148 2.82 -12.52 -8.10
CA ARG A 148 3.24 -11.12 -7.96
C ARG A 148 2.38 -10.43 -6.91
N PRO A 149 3.00 -9.70 -5.95
CA PRO A 149 2.25 -8.92 -4.99
C PRO A 149 1.54 -7.73 -5.66
N HIS A 150 0.45 -7.29 -5.04
CA HIS A 150 -0.40 -6.21 -5.48
C HIS A 150 -0.89 -5.48 -4.24
N HIS A 151 -0.57 -4.22 -4.12
CA HIS A 151 -0.86 -3.44 -2.94
C HIS A 151 -2.26 -2.84 -3.01
N ILE A 152 -2.95 -2.88 -1.90
CA ILE A 152 -4.25 -2.24 -1.69
C ILE A 152 -4.18 -1.36 -0.43
N ASP A 153 -5.11 -0.42 -0.29
CA ASP A 153 -5.21 0.50 0.83
C ASP A 153 -4.03 1.48 0.97
N PHE A 154 -4.14 2.59 0.24
CA PHE A 154 -3.18 3.70 0.26
C PHE A 154 -3.60 4.83 1.23
N GLY A 155 -4.51 4.52 2.17
CA GLY A 155 -5.09 5.51 3.08
C GLY A 155 -4.09 6.21 4.01
N ILE A 156 -2.93 5.59 4.27
CA ILE A 156 -1.83 6.19 5.05
C ILE A 156 -0.51 6.24 4.27
N ALA A 157 -0.58 6.09 2.94
CA ALA A 157 0.60 6.25 2.09
C ALA A 157 0.99 7.73 1.97
N ASP A 158 2.28 8.01 1.83
CA ASP A 158 2.83 9.35 1.75
C ASP A 158 3.58 9.64 0.46
N ARG A 159 3.53 10.91 0.03
CA ARG A 159 4.50 11.47 -0.91
C ARG A 159 5.78 11.76 -0.17
N VAL A 160 6.86 11.12 -0.60
CA VAL A 160 8.18 11.29 0.02
C VAL A 160 9.19 11.85 -0.98
N THR A 161 10.04 12.75 -0.50
CA THR A 161 11.12 13.38 -1.29
C THR A 161 12.37 13.55 -0.42
N GLY A 162 13.51 13.83 -1.02
CA GLY A 162 14.73 14.12 -0.29
C GLY A 162 15.13 13.00 0.67
N ALA A 163 15.38 13.32 1.93
CA ALA A 163 15.83 12.37 2.95
C ALA A 163 14.80 11.26 3.21
N ASP A 164 13.50 11.60 3.28
CA ASP A 164 12.43 10.63 3.53
C ASP A 164 12.31 9.61 2.39
N GLN A 165 12.50 10.05 1.15
CA GLN A 165 12.54 9.15 -0.01
C GLN A 165 13.73 8.19 0.06
N VAL A 166 14.90 8.69 0.45
CA VAL A 166 16.11 7.86 0.65
C VAL A 166 15.85 6.83 1.74
N GLN A 167 15.26 7.25 2.85
CA GLN A 167 14.92 6.38 3.96
C GLN A 167 13.94 5.28 3.55
N ALA A 168 12.86 5.63 2.86
CA ALA A 168 11.87 4.66 2.37
C ALA A 168 12.52 3.62 1.43
N LEU A 169 13.39 4.05 0.52
CA LEU A 169 14.14 3.16 -0.38
C LEU A 169 15.12 2.27 0.38
N ALA A 170 15.83 2.84 1.36
CA ALA A 170 16.79 2.10 2.16
C ALA A 170 16.11 1.02 3.01
N GLU A 171 15.01 1.34 3.67
CA GLU A 171 14.25 0.38 4.47
C GLU A 171 13.69 -0.76 3.62
N ALA A 172 13.07 -0.45 2.49
CA ALA A 172 12.59 -1.48 1.59
C ALA A 172 13.73 -2.40 1.11
N THR A 173 14.90 -1.83 0.80
CA THR A 173 16.06 -2.59 0.33
C THR A 173 16.65 -3.47 1.44
N ALA A 174 16.85 -2.92 2.64
CA ALA A 174 17.41 -3.67 3.77
C ALA A 174 16.47 -4.80 4.20
N ASN A 175 15.15 -4.52 4.30
CA ASN A 175 14.16 -5.54 4.61
C ASN A 175 14.09 -6.64 3.54
N GLY A 176 14.29 -6.28 2.27
CA GLY A 176 14.40 -7.26 1.18
C GLY A 176 15.64 -8.15 1.30
N PHE A 177 16.79 -7.62 1.69
CA PHE A 177 18.00 -8.41 1.99
C PHE A 177 17.79 -9.33 3.19
N THR A 178 17.19 -8.83 4.27
CA THR A 178 16.84 -9.63 5.45
C THR A 178 15.91 -10.79 5.06
N ALA A 179 14.88 -10.52 4.26
CA ALA A 179 13.95 -11.54 3.78
C ALA A 179 14.64 -12.60 2.87
N ALA A 180 15.71 -12.21 2.19
CA ALA A 180 16.55 -13.12 1.40
C ALA A 180 17.59 -13.88 2.25
N GLY A 181 17.63 -13.67 3.57
CA GLY A 181 18.59 -14.31 4.46
C GLY A 181 19.98 -13.68 4.46
N ILE A 182 20.14 -12.45 3.97
CA ILE A 182 21.44 -11.76 3.83
C ILE A 182 21.52 -10.62 4.89
N ASN A 183 21.41 -10.99 6.16
CA ASN A 183 21.26 -10.06 7.28
C ASN A 183 22.46 -9.11 7.44
N ASP A 184 23.69 -9.63 7.38
CA ASP A 184 24.90 -8.81 7.52
C ASP A 184 24.97 -7.70 6.45
N VAL A 185 24.54 -8.02 5.22
CA VAL A 185 24.48 -7.02 4.13
C VAL A 185 23.39 -6.00 4.41
N ALA A 186 22.24 -6.43 4.92
CA ALA A 186 21.13 -5.54 5.27
C ALA A 186 21.55 -4.51 6.33
N ASP A 187 22.24 -4.97 7.37
CA ASP A 187 22.67 -4.13 8.50
C ASP A 187 23.75 -3.13 8.09
N ILE A 188 24.79 -3.58 7.39
CA ILE A 188 25.84 -2.71 6.87
C ILE A 188 25.28 -1.67 5.91
N TYR A 189 24.39 -2.10 5.01
CA TYR A 189 23.77 -1.22 4.03
C TYR A 189 22.92 -0.14 4.71
N ARG A 190 22.05 -0.55 5.66
CA ARG A 190 21.22 0.39 6.42
C ARG A 190 22.08 1.41 7.16
N ALA A 191 23.09 0.95 7.91
CA ALA A 191 24.01 1.82 8.63
C ALA A 191 24.67 2.83 7.70
N THR A 192 25.20 2.39 6.56
CA THR A 192 25.85 3.27 5.59
C THR A 192 24.94 4.38 5.07
N VAL A 193 23.69 4.06 4.71
CA VAL A 193 22.73 5.06 4.23
C VAL A 193 22.37 6.05 5.33
N TYR A 194 22.13 5.56 6.55
CA TYR A 194 21.76 6.43 7.67
C TYR A 194 22.90 7.32 8.14
N ASP A 195 24.15 6.86 8.12
CA ASP A 195 25.32 7.69 8.44
C ASP A 195 25.45 8.86 7.44
N LEU A 196 25.25 8.60 6.14
CA LEU A 196 25.24 9.65 5.12
C LEU A 196 24.10 10.65 5.33
N LEU A 197 22.88 10.17 5.64
CA LEU A 197 21.74 11.04 5.94
C LEU A 197 21.99 11.88 7.20
N ALA A 198 22.56 11.31 8.24
CA ALA A 198 22.91 12.02 9.47
C ALA A 198 23.99 13.08 9.24
N GLY A 199 24.91 12.83 8.29
CA GLY A 199 25.89 13.81 7.81
C GLY A 199 25.31 14.90 6.90
N GLY A 200 24.04 14.83 6.53
CA GLY A 200 23.36 15.75 5.60
C GLY A 200 23.63 15.49 4.12
N ASP A 201 24.29 14.39 3.80
CA ASP A 201 24.66 14.03 2.42
C ASP A 201 23.56 13.21 1.72
N VAL A 202 22.41 13.84 1.49
CA VAL A 202 21.22 13.21 0.89
C VAL A 202 21.49 12.64 -0.50
N LYS A 203 22.38 13.30 -1.28
CA LYS A 203 22.71 12.86 -2.64
C LYS A 203 23.46 11.54 -2.63
N ASP A 204 24.55 11.46 -1.87
CA ASP A 204 25.36 10.25 -1.78
C ASP A 204 24.59 9.11 -1.10
N ALA A 205 23.77 9.43 -0.09
CA ALA A 205 22.83 8.48 0.50
C ALA A 205 21.87 7.89 -0.54
N MET A 206 21.31 8.72 -1.42
CA MET A 206 20.43 8.27 -2.49
C MET A 206 21.18 7.36 -3.50
N ASP A 207 22.41 7.70 -3.84
CA ASP A 207 23.21 6.90 -4.78
C ASP A 207 23.54 5.52 -4.18
N VAL A 208 23.90 5.46 -2.89
CA VAL A 208 24.09 4.19 -2.17
C VAL A 208 22.78 3.41 -2.08
N ALA A 209 21.66 4.08 -1.79
CA ALA A 209 20.36 3.46 -1.71
C ALA A 209 19.95 2.82 -3.05
N LYS A 210 20.14 3.50 -4.17
CA LYS A 210 19.87 2.97 -5.53
C LYS A 210 20.78 1.79 -5.89
N GLN A 211 22.05 1.84 -5.51
CA GLN A 211 22.98 0.73 -5.76
C GLN A 211 22.56 -0.52 -4.98
N GLY A 212 22.22 -0.39 -3.72
CA GLY A 212 21.69 -1.48 -2.90
C GLY A 212 20.41 -2.06 -3.50
N PHE A 213 19.47 -1.21 -3.87
CA PHE A 213 18.22 -1.62 -4.48
C PHE A 213 18.43 -2.37 -5.82
N SER A 214 19.35 -1.90 -6.67
CA SER A 214 19.72 -2.61 -7.89
C SER A 214 20.27 -4.02 -7.62
N ARG A 215 20.95 -4.24 -6.50
CA ARG A 215 21.40 -5.57 -6.07
C ARG A 215 20.23 -6.43 -5.61
N LEU A 216 19.31 -5.86 -4.80
CA LEU A 216 18.10 -6.54 -4.36
C LEU A 216 17.27 -7.02 -5.56
N GLN A 217 17.10 -6.19 -6.60
CA GLN A 217 16.36 -6.56 -7.81
C GLN A 217 16.95 -7.76 -8.56
N LYS A 218 18.26 -8.01 -8.42
CA LYS A 218 18.96 -9.14 -9.05
C LYS A 218 18.84 -10.45 -8.26
N ILE A 219 18.35 -10.39 -7.02
CA ILE A 219 18.09 -11.60 -6.24
C ILE A 219 16.96 -12.36 -6.95
N LYS A 220 17.38 -13.36 -7.73
CA LYS A 220 16.45 -14.28 -8.39
C LYS A 220 15.89 -15.20 -7.32
N GLN A 221 14.61 -15.37 -7.38
CA GLN A 221 13.95 -16.40 -6.61
C GLN A 221 14.41 -17.75 -7.17
N VAL A 222 15.20 -18.45 -6.38
CA VAL A 222 15.45 -19.86 -6.65
C VAL A 222 14.12 -20.55 -6.33
N ALA A 223 13.48 -21.08 -7.37
CA ALA A 223 12.22 -21.82 -7.29
C ALA A 223 12.41 -23.10 -6.52
#